data_6b3b9c461c85f76337b624cc77f79d63
#
_entry.id   6b3b9c461c85f76337b624cc77f79d63
#
_cell.length_a   1.000
_cell.length_b   1.000
_cell.length_c   1.000
_cell.angle_alpha   90.00
_cell.angle_beta   90.00
_cell.angle_gamma   90.00
#
_symmetry.space_group_name_H-M   'P 1'
#
loop_
_entity.id
_entity.type
_entity.pdbx_description
1 polymer ?
#
loop_
_entity_poly.entity_id
_entity_poly.type
_entity_poly.pdbx_seq_one_letter_code
_entity_poly.pdbx_strand_id
1 'polypeptide(L)'
;MIKNRTDQVKGYDVKEAYGSDAEGVTIRWISEKRTGSDEYLHNFALRHFTIKPKGYLSPHKHPWEQEIIVTKGKAQVISGSEKAVANQGDVFYFAANELHGFQNESDSDFEFYCVIGCIGKGENCIGLQG
;
A
#
# COMPACT_ATOMS: atom_id res chain seq x y z
N MET A 1 -15.57 -2.06 19.45
CA MET A 1 -14.13 -2.28 19.18
C MET A 1 -13.97 -3.34 18.12
N ILE A 2 -13.16 -3.08 17.10
CA ILE A 2 -12.85 -4.08 16.07
C ILE A 2 -11.36 -4.37 16.16
N LYS A 3 -10.99 -5.65 16.30
CA LYS A 3 -9.59 -6.08 16.32
C LYS A 3 -9.30 -6.88 15.07
N ASN A 4 -8.22 -6.56 14.38
CA ASN A 4 -7.74 -7.31 13.25
C ASN A 4 -6.24 -7.60 13.40
N ARG A 5 -5.73 -8.51 12.59
CA ARG A 5 -4.31 -8.86 12.61
C ARG A 5 -3.81 -8.99 11.18
N THR A 6 -2.73 -8.27 10.88
CA THR A 6 -2.20 -8.17 9.52
C THR A 6 -1.96 -9.53 8.87
N ASP A 7 -1.35 -10.46 9.59
CA ASP A 7 -1.00 -11.77 9.04
C ASP A 7 -2.20 -12.71 8.85
N GLN A 8 -3.37 -12.33 9.34
CA GLN A 8 -4.60 -13.08 9.16
C GLN A 8 -5.49 -12.50 8.05
N VAL A 9 -5.13 -11.35 7.52
CA VAL A 9 -5.83 -10.75 6.39
C VAL A 9 -5.29 -11.35 5.10
N LYS A 10 -6.18 -11.75 4.20
CA LYS A 10 -5.79 -12.34 2.92
C LYS A 10 -4.93 -11.38 2.11
N GLY A 11 -3.79 -11.87 1.61
CA GLY A 11 -2.92 -11.12 0.71
C GLY A 11 -3.23 -11.43 -0.73
N TYR A 12 -3.07 -10.43 -1.59
CA TYR A 12 -3.25 -10.55 -3.04
C TYR A 12 -1.99 -10.07 -3.74
N ASP A 13 -1.61 -10.78 -4.80
CA ASP A 13 -0.53 -10.31 -5.67
C ASP A 13 -1.01 -9.12 -6.48
N VAL A 14 -0.30 -8.01 -6.40
CA VAL A 14 -0.74 -6.74 -7.00
C VAL A 14 -0.76 -6.84 -8.52
N LYS A 15 0.22 -7.50 -9.13
CA LYS A 15 0.27 -7.70 -10.57
C LYS A 15 -0.94 -8.50 -11.06
N GLU A 16 -1.24 -9.61 -10.40
CA GLU A 16 -2.36 -10.48 -10.78
C GLU A 16 -3.70 -9.82 -10.50
N ALA A 17 -3.83 -9.18 -9.35
CA ALA A 17 -5.10 -8.63 -8.90
C ALA A 17 -5.51 -7.36 -9.66
N TYR A 18 -4.53 -6.51 -10.00
CA TYR A 18 -4.81 -5.19 -10.59
C TYR A 18 -4.22 -4.99 -11.99
N GLY A 19 -3.42 -5.95 -12.48
CA GLY A 19 -2.71 -5.76 -13.74
C GLY A 19 -1.59 -4.72 -13.66
N SER A 20 -1.15 -4.40 -12.46
CA SER A 20 -0.12 -3.39 -12.24
C SER A 20 1.25 -3.86 -12.75
N ASP A 21 2.10 -2.91 -13.15
CA ASP A 21 3.49 -3.18 -13.44
C ASP A 21 4.24 -3.33 -12.11
N ALA A 22 4.33 -4.57 -11.64
CA ALA A 22 4.87 -4.91 -10.34
C ALA A 22 5.37 -6.34 -10.32
N GLU A 23 6.33 -6.62 -9.46
CA GLU A 23 6.80 -7.98 -9.19
C GLU A 23 7.03 -8.16 -7.69
N GLY A 24 6.53 -9.28 -7.14
CA GLY A 24 6.75 -9.64 -5.76
C GLY A 24 6.06 -8.73 -4.75
N VAL A 25 4.96 -8.11 -5.12
CA VAL A 25 4.21 -7.19 -4.27
C VAL A 25 2.91 -7.82 -3.81
N THR A 26 2.73 -7.89 -2.49
CA THR A 26 1.49 -8.38 -1.87
C THR A 26 0.79 -7.22 -1.17
N ILE A 27 -0.51 -7.10 -1.40
CA ILE A 27 -1.36 -6.12 -0.72
C ILE A 27 -2.35 -6.85 0.20
N ARG A 28 -2.55 -6.31 1.40
CA ARG A 28 -3.58 -6.73 2.35
C ARG A 28 -4.43 -5.53 2.71
N TRP A 29 -5.72 -5.66 2.55
CA TRP A 29 -6.68 -4.62 2.95
C TRP A 29 -7.05 -4.84 4.41
N ILE A 30 -6.37 -4.13 5.31
CA ILE A 30 -6.51 -4.32 6.76
C ILE A 30 -7.87 -3.79 7.22
N SER A 31 -8.23 -2.58 6.83
CA SER A 31 -9.55 -2.03 7.07
C SER A 31 -9.99 -1.22 5.86
N GLU A 32 -11.20 -1.47 5.42
CA GLU A 32 -11.79 -0.81 4.26
C GLU A 32 -13.31 -0.85 4.43
N LYS A 33 -14.05 -0.19 3.55
CA LYS A 33 -15.49 -0.01 3.76
C LYS A 33 -16.30 -1.30 3.85
N ARG A 34 -15.76 -2.42 3.37
CA ARG A 34 -16.46 -3.72 3.40
C ARG A 34 -15.84 -4.73 4.32
N THR A 35 -14.63 -4.49 4.79
CA THR A 35 -13.96 -5.38 5.74
C THR A 35 -14.58 -5.19 7.12
N GLY A 36 -15.08 -6.26 7.71
CA GLY A 36 -15.85 -6.17 8.93
C GLY A 36 -17.24 -5.61 8.68
N SER A 37 -17.67 -5.61 7.44
CA SER A 37 -18.96 -5.12 6.99
C SER A 37 -19.23 -3.67 7.41
N ASP A 38 -20.40 -3.40 7.97
CA ASP A 38 -20.83 -2.05 8.33
C ASP A 38 -20.13 -1.48 9.55
N GLU A 39 -19.20 -2.22 10.15
CA GLU A 39 -18.51 -1.78 11.37
C GLU A 39 -17.46 -0.71 11.09
N TYR A 40 -16.88 -0.68 9.89
CA TYR A 40 -15.91 0.34 9.50
C TYR A 40 -16.60 1.53 8.89
N LEU A 41 -16.66 2.63 9.65
CA LEU A 41 -17.38 3.84 9.23
C LEU A 41 -16.44 5.00 8.87
N HIS A 42 -15.15 4.75 8.77
CA HIS A 42 -14.18 5.80 8.45
C HIS A 42 -14.16 6.13 6.95
N ASN A 43 -13.52 7.25 6.61
CA ASN A 43 -13.37 7.73 5.23
C ASN A 43 -11.93 7.56 4.72
N PHE A 44 -11.28 6.52 5.15
CA PHE A 44 -9.94 6.12 4.71
C PHE A 44 -9.90 4.59 4.63
N ALA A 45 -8.83 4.06 4.05
CA ALA A 45 -8.56 2.63 4.10
C ALA A 45 -7.12 2.41 4.58
N LEU A 46 -6.92 1.40 5.40
CA LEU A 46 -5.61 0.98 5.88
C LEU A 46 -5.22 -0.29 5.16
N ARG A 47 -4.07 -0.27 4.50
CA ARG A 47 -3.54 -1.40 3.75
C ARG A 47 -2.13 -1.72 4.21
N HIS A 48 -1.70 -2.96 3.99
CA HIS A 48 -0.34 -3.39 4.25
C HIS A 48 0.26 -3.94 2.97
N PHE A 49 1.50 -3.55 2.69
CA PHE A 49 2.24 -4.02 1.51
C PHE A 49 3.50 -4.74 1.93
N THR A 50 3.79 -5.82 1.22
CA THR A 50 5.08 -6.51 1.29
C THR A 50 5.68 -6.54 -0.10
N ILE A 51 6.92 -6.10 -0.24
CA ILE A 51 7.68 -6.20 -1.49
C ILE A 51 8.87 -7.12 -1.24
N LYS A 52 8.88 -8.25 -1.95
CA LYS A 52 9.93 -9.27 -1.80
C LYS A 52 11.27 -8.76 -2.29
N PRO A 53 12.38 -9.43 -1.92
CA PRO A 53 13.71 -9.10 -2.46
C PRO A 53 13.68 -9.01 -3.99
N LYS A 54 14.27 -7.94 -4.52
CA LYS A 54 14.31 -7.61 -5.95
C LYS A 54 12.96 -7.28 -6.58
N GLY A 55 11.89 -7.22 -5.76
CA GLY A 55 10.57 -6.83 -6.21
C GLY A 55 10.44 -5.33 -6.40
N TYR A 56 9.40 -4.93 -7.11
CA TYR A 56 9.15 -3.52 -7.38
C TYR A 56 7.66 -3.26 -7.64
N LEU A 57 7.27 -2.03 -7.42
CA LEU A 57 6.00 -1.47 -7.87
C LEU A 57 6.34 -0.22 -8.67
N SER A 58 6.10 -0.25 -9.97
CA SER A 58 6.47 0.86 -10.86
C SER A 58 5.73 2.14 -10.47
N PRO A 59 6.33 3.31 -10.72
CA PRO A 59 5.67 4.58 -10.43
C PRO A 59 4.30 4.66 -11.08
N HIS A 60 3.32 5.04 -10.28
CA HIS A 60 1.93 5.21 -10.68
C HIS A 60 1.35 6.40 -9.92
N LYS A 61 0.19 6.85 -10.34
CA LYS A 61 -0.50 7.95 -9.66
C LYS A 61 -1.99 7.67 -9.61
N HIS A 62 -2.65 8.30 -8.66
CA HIS A 62 -4.10 8.20 -8.48
C HIS A 62 -4.62 9.52 -7.90
N PRO A 63 -5.93 9.80 -8.02
CA PRO A 63 -6.49 11.09 -7.59
C PRO A 63 -6.72 11.21 -6.08
N TRP A 64 -6.21 10.29 -5.27
CA TRP A 64 -6.30 10.36 -3.80
C TRP A 64 -4.90 10.41 -3.21
N GLU A 65 -4.83 10.99 -2.02
CA GLU A 65 -3.59 11.07 -1.27
C GLU A 65 -3.31 9.77 -0.53
N GLN A 66 -2.04 9.58 -0.19
CA GLN A 66 -1.57 8.36 0.45
C GLN A 66 -0.44 8.70 1.42
N GLU A 67 -0.43 8.04 2.56
CA GLU A 67 0.67 8.14 3.50
C GLU A 67 1.10 6.74 3.91
N ILE A 68 2.42 6.54 4.00
CA ILE A 68 2.96 5.23 4.39
C ILE A 68 3.89 5.36 5.59
N ILE A 69 3.96 4.31 6.39
CA ILE A 69 5.00 4.13 7.39
C ILE A 69 5.71 2.80 7.15
N VAL A 70 7.03 2.86 7.01
CA VAL A 70 7.86 1.68 6.77
C VAL A 70 8.05 0.94 8.08
N THR A 71 7.71 -0.35 8.10
CA THR A 71 7.80 -1.18 9.31
C THR A 71 8.91 -2.21 9.25
N LYS A 72 9.42 -2.52 8.05
CA LYS A 72 10.48 -3.52 7.90
C LYS A 72 11.26 -3.30 6.63
N GLY A 73 12.56 -3.49 6.72
CA GLY A 73 13.43 -3.52 5.55
C GLY A 73 13.82 -2.16 5.02
N LYS A 74 14.30 -2.15 3.78
CA LYS A 74 14.84 -0.99 3.11
C LYS A 74 14.50 -1.06 1.62
N ALA A 75 14.10 0.07 1.04
CA ALA A 75 13.83 0.13 -0.39
C ALA A 75 14.08 1.54 -0.92
N GLN A 76 14.10 1.67 -2.23
CA GLN A 76 14.13 2.96 -2.90
C GLN A 76 12.69 3.40 -3.19
N VAL A 77 12.37 4.63 -2.80
CA VAL A 77 11.10 5.28 -3.14
C VAL A 77 11.38 6.25 -4.28
N ILE A 78 10.55 6.20 -5.31
CA ILE A 78 10.70 6.99 -6.53
C ILE A 78 9.46 7.84 -6.71
N SER A 79 9.65 9.16 -6.86
CA SER A 79 8.57 10.09 -7.15
C SER A 79 9.04 11.05 -8.25
N GLY A 80 8.62 10.76 -9.49
CA GLY A 80 9.11 11.52 -10.65
C GLY A 80 10.63 11.38 -10.78
N SER A 81 11.34 12.51 -10.76
CA SER A 81 12.81 12.53 -10.79
C SER A 81 13.44 12.39 -9.41
N GLU A 82 12.64 12.45 -8.34
CA GLU A 82 13.14 12.32 -6.98
C GLU A 82 13.27 10.87 -6.58
N LYS A 83 14.32 10.57 -5.84
CA LYS A 83 14.54 9.25 -5.25
C LYS A 83 14.96 9.41 -3.81
N ALA A 84 14.44 8.55 -2.95
CA ALA A 84 14.80 8.53 -1.54
C ALA A 84 14.95 7.09 -1.08
N VAL A 85 15.81 6.88 -0.09
CA VAL A 85 15.93 5.59 0.57
C VAL A 85 14.94 5.56 1.72
N ALA A 86 14.09 4.53 1.75
CA ALA A 86 13.16 4.29 2.83
C ALA A 86 13.74 3.25 3.78
N ASN A 87 13.79 3.58 5.05
CA ASN A 87 14.22 2.68 6.11
C ASN A 87 13.10 2.50 7.12
N GLN A 88 13.20 1.48 7.95
CA GLN A 88 12.22 1.24 9.01
C GLN A 88 12.03 2.51 9.85
N GLY A 89 10.76 2.89 10.04
CA GLY A 89 10.38 4.08 10.80
C GLY A 89 10.16 5.33 9.95
N ASP A 90 10.57 5.30 8.67
CA ASP A 90 10.35 6.46 7.79
C ASP A 90 8.88 6.57 7.39
N VAL A 91 8.43 7.81 7.23
CA VAL A 91 7.07 8.14 6.82
C VAL A 91 7.14 8.96 5.53
N PHE A 92 6.35 8.58 4.54
CA PHE A 92 6.24 9.30 3.27
C PHE A 92 4.79 9.69 3.01
N TYR A 93 4.60 10.92 2.58
CA TYR A 93 3.31 11.41 2.12
C TYR A 93 3.36 11.65 0.61
N PHE A 94 2.39 11.10 -0.10
CA PHE A 94 2.22 11.32 -1.54
C PHE A 94 0.92 12.06 -1.78
N ALA A 95 1.02 13.23 -2.39
CA ALA A 95 -0.16 14.04 -2.72
C ALA A 95 -0.99 13.35 -3.81
N ALA A 96 -2.24 13.79 -3.94
CA ALA A 96 -3.08 13.34 -5.06
C ALA A 96 -2.37 13.61 -6.38
N ASN A 97 -2.38 12.62 -7.27
CA ASN A 97 -1.76 12.66 -8.61
C ASN A 97 -0.23 12.77 -8.62
N GLU A 98 0.42 12.59 -7.48
CA GLU A 98 1.88 12.51 -7.42
C GLU A 98 2.34 11.10 -7.80
N LEU A 99 3.25 11.00 -8.79
CA LEU A 99 3.84 9.73 -9.17
C LEU A 99 4.64 9.15 -8.00
N HIS A 100 4.45 7.89 -7.69
CA HIS A 100 5.20 7.21 -6.64
C HIS A 100 5.36 5.72 -6.95
N GLY A 101 6.53 5.21 -6.65
CA GLY A 101 6.86 3.81 -6.86
C GLY A 101 7.92 3.34 -5.87
N PHE A 102 8.17 2.05 -5.86
CA PHE A 102 9.07 1.40 -4.91
C PHE A 102 9.92 0.37 -5.60
N GLN A 103 11.19 0.26 -5.20
CA GLN A 103 12.08 -0.79 -5.68
C GLN A 103 12.88 -1.35 -4.51
N ASN A 104 12.72 -2.65 -4.27
CA ASN A 104 13.44 -3.36 -3.23
C ASN A 104 14.66 -4.06 -3.82
N GLU A 105 15.81 -3.42 -3.77
CA GLU A 105 17.06 -3.98 -4.26
C GLU A 105 17.78 -4.85 -3.22
N SER A 106 17.23 -4.94 -2.01
CA SER A 106 17.84 -5.68 -0.91
C SER A 106 17.52 -7.18 -0.99
N ASP A 107 18.10 -7.94 -0.06
CA ASP A 107 17.88 -9.37 0.07
C ASP A 107 16.83 -9.73 1.11
N SER A 108 16.12 -8.73 1.65
CA SER A 108 15.08 -8.90 2.67
C SER A 108 13.76 -8.30 2.19
N ASP A 109 12.65 -8.75 2.78
CA ASP A 109 11.34 -8.15 2.52
C ASP A 109 11.31 -6.68 2.95
N PHE A 110 10.60 -5.87 2.19
CA PHE A 110 10.28 -4.48 2.52
C PHE A 110 8.79 -4.40 2.82
N GLU A 111 8.42 -3.86 3.98
CA GLU A 111 7.03 -3.82 4.40
C GLU A 111 6.64 -2.44 4.90
N PHE A 112 5.42 -2.04 4.55
CA PHE A 112 4.88 -0.76 5.03
C PHE A 112 3.36 -0.82 5.16
N TYR A 113 2.84 0.01 6.07
CA TYR A 113 1.41 0.29 6.12
C TYR A 113 1.13 1.53 5.29
N CYS A 114 -0.03 1.54 4.65
CA CYS A 114 -0.46 2.61 3.77
C CYS A 114 -1.88 3.02 4.12
N VAL A 115 -2.09 4.31 4.32
CA VAL A 115 -3.41 4.90 4.47
C VAL A 115 -3.73 5.69 3.22
N ILE A 116 -4.91 5.45 2.64
CA ILE A 116 -5.43 6.27 1.54
C ILE A 116 -6.72 6.95 1.96
N GLY A 117 -6.91 8.19 1.50
CA GLY A 117 -8.17 8.89 1.67
C GLY A 117 -9.22 8.37 0.69
N CYS A 118 -10.46 8.30 1.13
CA CYS A 118 -11.56 7.93 0.25
C CYS A 118 -12.04 9.14 -0.54
N ILE A 119 -12.33 8.95 -1.83
CA ILE A 119 -12.87 10.01 -2.68
C ILE A 119 -14.25 9.63 -3.19
N GLY A 120 -15.05 10.63 -3.57
CA GLY A 120 -16.39 10.42 -4.09
C GLY A 120 -17.25 9.59 -3.12
N LYS A 121 -17.79 8.49 -3.62
CA LYS A 121 -18.57 7.54 -2.80
C LYS A 121 -17.68 6.52 -2.09
N GLY A 122 -16.37 6.66 -2.17
CA GLY A 122 -15.41 5.81 -1.49
C GLY A 122 -15.10 4.51 -2.21
N GLU A 123 -15.29 4.43 -3.51
CA GLU A 123 -15.00 3.22 -4.29
C GLU A 123 -13.52 2.83 -4.22
N ASN A 124 -12.63 3.84 -4.09
CA ASN A 124 -11.19 3.57 -3.96
C ASN A 124 -10.81 2.98 -2.59
N CYS A 125 -11.73 3.00 -1.64
CA CYS A 125 -11.52 2.43 -0.29
C CYS A 125 -12.15 1.04 -0.15
N ILE A 126 -12.58 0.44 -1.23
CA ILE A 126 -13.17 -0.89 -1.25
C ILE A 126 -12.13 -1.85 -1.81
N GLY A 127 -11.73 -2.80 -0.99
CA GLY A 127 -10.72 -3.77 -1.38
C GLY A 127 -11.25 -4.88 -2.26
N LEU A 128 -10.37 -5.83 -2.52
CA LEU A 128 -10.70 -6.99 -3.34
C LEU A 128 -11.60 -7.96 -2.57
N GLN A 129 -12.54 -8.53 -3.28
CA GLN A 129 -13.37 -9.62 -2.76
C GLN A 129 -12.91 -10.93 -3.39
N GLY A 130 -12.64 -11.90 -2.54
CA GLY A 130 -12.23 -13.18 -3.04
C GLY A 130 -12.70 -14.28 -2.17
#